data_0470730b055e36602e289c522d9badb6
#
_entry.id   0470730b055e36602e289c522d9badb6
#
_cell.length_a   1.000
_cell.length_b   1.000
_cell.length_c   1.000
_cell.angle_alpha   90.00
_cell.angle_beta   90.00
_cell.angle_gamma   90.00
#
_symmetry.space_group_name_H-M   'P 1'
#
loop_
_entity.id
_entity.type
_entity.pdbx_description
1 polymer ?
#
loop_
_entity_poly.entity_id
_entity_poly.type
_entity_poly.pdbx_seq_one_letter_code
_entity_poly.pdbx_strand_id
1 'polypeptide(L)'
;RDGLKITQGEADYLEECTKLQRQSALWYSHRKGRITASKFGAVCHTSISSPSQSLVEGILTEENCRRRGIPALDWGLEKEPCAREEYRQAMKKTHVTFMIEQAGLFVNPLYPNLGASPDGLVSCTCCGDGLIEIKCPYSIRDSNPAAAVGRANFYLEHSEGDVKLSRTHAYYYQIQGQLAICDRP
;
A
#
# COMPACT_ATOMS: atom_id res chain seq x y z
N ARG A 1 -5.60 -22.90 -8.19
CA ARG A 1 -6.13 -21.75 -8.93
C ARG A 1 -7.59 -21.44 -8.59
N ASP A 2 -8.43 -22.43 -8.30
CA ASP A 2 -9.86 -22.23 -8.05
C ASP A 2 -10.17 -21.60 -6.67
N GLY A 3 -9.32 -21.78 -5.67
CA GLY A 3 -9.51 -21.22 -4.33
C GLY A 3 -9.29 -19.69 -4.19
N LEU A 4 -8.88 -19.01 -5.27
CA LEU A 4 -8.73 -17.56 -5.28
C LEU A 4 -9.84 -16.82 -6.06
N LYS A 5 -10.71 -17.57 -6.76
CA LYS A 5 -11.83 -16.96 -7.48
C LYS A 5 -12.76 -16.24 -6.50
N ILE A 6 -13.28 -15.12 -6.92
CA ILE A 6 -14.15 -14.26 -6.13
C ILE A 6 -15.12 -13.55 -7.07
N THR A 7 -16.36 -13.40 -6.68
CA THR A 7 -17.35 -12.56 -7.37
C THR A 7 -17.20 -11.10 -6.95
N GLN A 8 -17.81 -10.17 -7.67
CA GLN A 8 -17.77 -8.76 -7.29
C GLN A 8 -18.39 -8.53 -5.90
N GLY A 9 -19.54 -9.13 -5.61
CA GLY A 9 -20.19 -8.99 -4.31
C GLY A 9 -19.34 -9.55 -3.14
N GLU A 10 -18.61 -10.65 -3.37
CA GLU A 10 -17.67 -11.18 -2.38
C GLU A 10 -16.44 -10.29 -2.22
N ALA A 11 -15.96 -9.65 -3.30
CA ALA A 11 -14.85 -8.72 -3.24
C ALA A 11 -15.21 -7.45 -2.46
N ASP A 12 -16.39 -6.90 -2.72
CA ASP A 12 -16.92 -5.73 -2.00
C ASP A 12 -17.13 -6.03 -0.51
N TYR A 13 -17.69 -7.20 -0.21
CA TYR A 13 -17.85 -7.66 1.18
C TYR A 13 -16.51 -7.89 1.88
N LEU A 14 -15.53 -8.47 1.18
CA LEU A 14 -14.19 -8.67 1.70
C LEU A 14 -13.51 -7.35 2.03
N GLU A 15 -13.60 -6.35 1.15
CA GLU A 15 -13.07 -5.01 1.39
C GLU A 15 -13.67 -4.42 2.67
N GLU A 16 -15.00 -4.41 2.79
CA GLU A 16 -15.70 -3.87 3.96
C GLU A 16 -15.31 -4.57 5.27
N CYS A 17 -15.26 -5.91 5.27
CA CYS A 17 -14.92 -6.71 6.45
C CYS A 17 -13.43 -6.64 6.85
N THR A 18 -12.58 -6.08 6.00
CA THR A 18 -11.13 -6.04 6.24
C THR A 18 -10.56 -4.63 6.43
N LYS A 19 -11.40 -3.60 6.62
CA LYS A 19 -10.98 -2.21 6.83
C LYS A 19 -10.04 -2.02 8.02
N LEU A 20 -10.11 -2.88 9.02
CA LEU A 20 -9.16 -2.90 10.13
C LEU A 20 -7.82 -3.55 9.78
N GLN A 21 -7.64 -4.01 8.55
CA GLN A 21 -6.41 -4.57 7.98
C GLN A 21 -5.68 -5.53 8.94
N ARG A 22 -4.57 -5.14 9.52
CA ARG A 22 -3.73 -5.96 10.40
C ARG A 22 -4.43 -6.48 11.66
N GLN A 23 -5.58 -5.93 12.03
CA GLN A 23 -6.40 -6.40 13.14
C GLN A 23 -7.41 -7.46 12.72
N SER A 24 -7.57 -7.71 11.40
CA SER A 24 -8.52 -8.66 10.82
C SER A 24 -7.82 -9.97 10.43
N ALA A 25 -8.24 -11.09 11.03
CA ALA A 25 -7.78 -12.42 10.60
C ALA A 25 -8.18 -12.72 9.14
N LEU A 26 -9.34 -12.22 8.72
CA LEU A 26 -9.84 -12.35 7.35
C LEU A 26 -8.89 -11.66 6.34
N TRP A 27 -8.33 -10.51 6.70
CA TRP A 27 -7.37 -9.78 5.88
C TRP A 27 -6.11 -10.63 5.61
N TYR A 28 -5.58 -11.30 6.62
CA TYR A 28 -4.43 -12.19 6.45
C TYR A 28 -4.77 -13.40 5.58
N SER A 29 -5.88 -14.09 5.89
CA SER A 29 -6.26 -15.32 5.19
C SER A 29 -6.50 -15.09 3.70
N HIS A 30 -7.12 -13.97 3.32
CA HIS A 30 -7.37 -13.62 1.93
C HIS A 30 -6.16 -13.03 1.19
N ARG A 31 -5.14 -12.61 1.89
CA ARG A 31 -3.84 -12.21 1.29
C ARG A 31 -2.96 -13.40 0.93
N LYS A 32 -3.14 -14.51 1.62
CA LYS A 32 -2.40 -15.75 1.38
C LYS A 32 -2.68 -16.27 -0.05
N GLY A 33 -1.60 -16.54 -0.78
CA GLY A 33 -1.67 -17.00 -2.16
C GLY A 33 -1.94 -15.89 -3.19
N ARG A 34 -2.20 -14.64 -2.76
CA ARG A 34 -2.31 -13.49 -3.64
C ARG A 34 -1.01 -12.70 -3.68
N ILE A 35 -0.68 -12.19 -4.86
CA ILE A 35 0.37 -11.18 -5.01
C ILE A 35 -0.23 -9.86 -4.57
N THR A 36 0.16 -9.38 -3.40
CA THR A 36 -0.31 -8.08 -2.90
C THR A 36 0.53 -6.94 -3.48
N ALA A 37 -0.05 -5.76 -3.63
CA ALA A 37 0.61 -4.60 -4.25
C ALA A 37 1.98 -4.29 -3.62
N SER A 38 2.16 -4.51 -2.32
CA SER A 38 3.45 -4.34 -1.63
C SER A 38 4.56 -5.29 -2.13
N LYS A 39 4.23 -6.36 -2.85
CA LYS A 39 5.17 -7.32 -3.45
C LYS A 39 5.39 -7.09 -4.95
N PHE A 40 4.68 -6.17 -5.58
CA PHE A 40 4.74 -5.93 -7.02
C PHE A 40 6.16 -5.60 -7.50
N GLY A 41 6.89 -4.74 -6.77
CA GLY A 41 8.28 -4.44 -7.11
C GLY A 41 9.14 -5.70 -7.18
N ALA A 42 9.05 -6.57 -6.18
CA ALA A 42 9.81 -7.83 -6.16
C ALA A 42 9.36 -8.80 -7.27
N VAL A 43 8.06 -8.89 -7.54
CA VAL A 43 7.51 -9.74 -8.61
C VAL A 43 7.95 -9.26 -9.99
N CYS A 44 7.95 -7.94 -10.24
CA CYS A 44 8.37 -7.39 -11.52
C CYS A 44 9.87 -7.55 -11.80
N HIS A 45 10.69 -7.75 -10.76
CA HIS A 45 12.16 -7.88 -10.91
C HIS A 45 12.68 -9.31 -10.71
N THR A 46 11.81 -10.28 -10.39
CA THR A 46 12.24 -11.69 -10.29
C THR A 46 12.23 -12.36 -11.67
N SER A 47 13.09 -13.36 -11.84
CA SER A 47 13.07 -14.18 -13.05
C SER A 47 11.81 -15.03 -13.12
N ILE A 48 11.11 -15.03 -14.24
CA ILE A 48 9.91 -15.86 -14.46
C ILE A 48 10.27 -17.35 -14.45
N SER A 49 11.42 -17.72 -15.02
CA SER A 49 11.86 -19.12 -15.09
C SER A 49 12.46 -19.64 -13.79
N SER A 50 12.92 -18.73 -12.91
CA SER A 50 13.51 -19.09 -11.62
C SER A 50 13.19 -17.99 -10.60
N PRO A 51 11.93 -17.92 -10.13
CA PRO A 51 11.52 -16.90 -9.16
C PRO A 51 12.24 -17.09 -7.82
N SER A 52 12.48 -16.00 -7.10
CA SER A 52 13.08 -16.05 -5.77
C SER A 52 12.22 -16.92 -4.84
N GLN A 53 12.84 -17.93 -4.22
CA GLN A 53 12.15 -18.83 -3.29
C GLN A 53 11.51 -18.06 -2.12
N SER A 54 12.22 -17.10 -1.54
CA SER A 54 11.71 -16.29 -0.43
C SER A 54 10.50 -15.43 -0.83
N LEU A 55 10.44 -14.97 -2.10
CA LEU A 55 9.28 -14.27 -2.63
C LEU A 55 8.07 -15.21 -2.76
N VAL A 56 8.28 -16.39 -3.31
CA VAL A 56 7.22 -17.41 -3.47
C VAL A 56 6.69 -17.86 -2.10
N GLU A 57 7.58 -18.16 -1.17
CA GLU A 57 7.20 -18.51 0.21
C GLU A 57 6.41 -17.38 0.86
N GLY A 58 6.87 -16.14 0.74
CA GLY A 58 6.18 -14.99 1.29
C GLY A 58 4.81 -14.68 0.65
N ILE A 59 4.50 -15.22 -0.54
CA ILE A 59 3.17 -15.16 -1.15
C ILE A 59 2.28 -16.29 -0.64
N LEU A 60 2.86 -17.49 -0.48
CA LEU A 60 2.11 -18.71 -0.14
C LEU A 60 1.90 -18.89 1.37
N THR A 61 2.74 -18.26 2.18
CA THR A 61 2.61 -18.35 3.64
C THR A 61 1.79 -17.19 4.19
N GLU A 62 0.99 -17.47 5.18
CA GLU A 62 0.34 -16.43 5.96
C GLU A 62 1.40 -15.79 6.85
N GLU A 63 1.81 -14.56 6.51
CA GLU A 63 2.65 -13.78 7.41
C GLU A 63 1.83 -13.30 8.62
N ASN A 64 1.43 -14.23 9.49
CA ASN A 64 0.96 -13.94 10.84
C ASN A 64 2.11 -13.40 11.72
N CYS A 65 3.12 -12.85 11.09
CA CYS A 65 4.22 -12.23 11.79
C CYS A 65 3.78 -10.90 12.38
N ARG A 66 3.17 -10.96 13.56
CA ARG A 66 3.35 -9.92 14.57
C ARG A 66 4.85 -9.88 14.88
N ARG A 67 5.65 -9.37 13.95
CA ARG A 67 7.07 -9.04 14.15
C ARG A 67 7.12 -7.83 15.09
N ARG A 68 6.83 -8.08 16.38
CA ARG A 68 7.01 -7.09 17.44
C ARG A 68 8.50 -6.93 17.71
N GLY A 69 8.89 -5.72 18.09
CA GLY A 69 10.27 -5.42 18.47
C GLY A 69 11.20 -5.15 17.28
N ILE A 70 10.67 -4.87 16.10
CA ILE A 70 11.46 -4.31 15.01
C ILE A 70 11.24 -2.79 15.01
N PRO A 71 12.22 -1.97 15.41
CA PRO A 71 12.03 -0.53 15.64
C PRO A 71 11.43 0.21 14.44
N ALA A 72 11.81 -0.18 13.22
CA ALA A 72 11.30 0.45 12.00
C ALA A 72 9.82 0.14 11.72
N LEU A 73 9.35 -1.08 12.08
CA LEU A 73 7.94 -1.44 11.92
C LEU A 73 7.08 -0.81 13.01
N ASP A 74 7.57 -0.83 14.25
CA ASP A 74 6.86 -0.24 15.38
C ASP A 74 6.71 1.28 15.19
N TRP A 75 7.77 1.95 14.73
CA TRP A 75 7.74 3.37 14.35
C TRP A 75 6.71 3.67 13.27
N GLY A 76 6.70 2.90 12.18
CA GLY A 76 5.74 3.06 11.10
C GLY A 76 4.31 2.99 11.60
N LEU A 77 4.00 1.96 12.40
CA LEU A 77 2.67 1.76 12.99
C LEU A 77 2.26 2.87 13.95
N GLU A 78 3.19 3.37 14.75
CA GLU A 78 2.94 4.47 15.70
C GLU A 78 2.67 5.79 14.98
N LYS A 79 3.42 6.09 13.92
CA LYS A 79 3.38 7.39 13.24
C LYS A 79 2.36 7.49 12.12
N GLU A 80 1.92 6.38 11.54
CA GLU A 80 0.94 6.37 10.46
C GLU A 80 -0.36 7.12 10.78
N PRO A 81 -1.01 6.95 11.96
CA PRO A 81 -2.23 7.69 12.28
C PRO A 81 -2.02 9.21 12.34
N CYS A 82 -0.87 9.65 12.87
CA CYS A 82 -0.51 11.06 12.94
C CYS A 82 -0.31 11.64 11.54
N ALA A 83 0.48 10.97 10.70
CA ALA A 83 0.73 11.38 9.32
C ALA A 83 -0.57 11.43 8.48
N ARG A 84 -1.49 10.50 8.69
CA ARG A 84 -2.82 10.50 8.06
C ARG A 84 -3.63 11.72 8.46
N GLU A 85 -3.62 12.06 9.74
CA GLU A 85 -4.36 13.23 10.23
C GLU A 85 -3.75 14.55 9.74
N GLU A 86 -2.43 14.68 9.76
CA GLU A 86 -1.72 15.84 9.22
C GLU A 86 -2.02 16.04 7.73
N TYR A 87 -1.97 14.95 6.94
CA TYR A 87 -2.35 14.97 5.53
C TYR A 87 -3.80 15.42 5.35
N ARG A 88 -4.73 14.86 6.14
CA ARG A 88 -6.14 15.25 6.10
C ARG A 88 -6.34 16.74 6.35
N GLN A 89 -5.65 17.29 7.36
CA GLN A 89 -5.73 18.71 7.70
C GLN A 89 -5.12 19.61 6.60
N ALA A 90 -4.02 19.16 5.99
CA ALA A 90 -3.40 19.89 4.88
C ALA A 90 -4.33 19.93 3.65
N MET A 91 -4.88 18.78 3.26
CA MET A 91 -5.75 18.69 2.08
C MET A 91 -7.08 19.45 2.25
N LYS A 92 -7.67 19.46 3.44
CA LYS A 92 -8.88 20.26 3.74
C LYS A 92 -8.72 21.75 3.50
N LYS A 93 -7.51 22.28 3.50
CA LYS A 93 -7.24 23.70 3.23
C LYS A 93 -7.29 24.05 1.75
N THR A 94 -7.08 23.09 0.88
CA THR A 94 -6.89 23.29 -0.56
C THR A 94 -7.91 22.53 -1.42
N HIS A 95 -8.64 21.58 -0.84
CA HIS A 95 -9.63 20.77 -1.55
C HIS A 95 -11.03 20.93 -0.95
N VAL A 96 -12.03 20.96 -1.82
CA VAL A 96 -13.44 21.09 -1.42
C VAL A 96 -13.99 19.72 -1.06
N THR A 97 -14.65 19.61 0.11
CA THR A 97 -15.24 18.37 0.62
C THR A 97 -14.27 17.19 0.70
N PHE A 98 -13.00 17.46 1.07
CA PHE A 98 -12.00 16.42 1.16
C PHE A 98 -12.32 15.40 2.25
N MET A 99 -12.31 14.10 1.87
CA MET A 99 -12.53 12.97 2.76
C MET A 99 -11.41 11.94 2.64
N ILE A 100 -11.16 11.24 3.75
CA ILE A 100 -10.32 10.04 3.79
C ILE A 100 -11.14 8.95 4.47
N GLU A 101 -11.26 7.81 3.81
CA GLU A 101 -11.90 6.61 4.34
C GLU A 101 -10.88 5.50 4.56
N GLN A 102 -11.17 4.61 5.50
CA GLN A 102 -10.38 3.40 5.69
C GLN A 102 -10.60 2.47 4.51
N ALA A 103 -9.53 1.78 4.11
CA ALA A 103 -9.54 0.81 3.03
C ALA A 103 -9.25 -0.60 3.55
N GLY A 104 -10.00 -1.56 3.08
CA GLY A 104 -9.79 -2.98 3.33
C GLY A 104 -8.88 -3.64 2.29
N LEU A 105 -9.10 -4.92 2.07
CA LEU A 105 -8.42 -5.69 1.02
C LEU A 105 -9.26 -5.68 -0.26
N PHE A 106 -8.80 -4.95 -1.24
CA PHE A 106 -9.33 -4.96 -2.60
C PHE A 106 -8.82 -6.18 -3.37
N VAL A 107 -9.73 -6.85 -4.05
CA VAL A 107 -9.44 -7.93 -5.00
C VAL A 107 -10.30 -7.70 -6.24
N ASN A 108 -9.66 -7.60 -7.40
CA ASN A 108 -10.40 -7.48 -8.65
C ASN A 108 -10.79 -8.89 -9.15
N PRO A 109 -12.08 -9.19 -9.39
CA PRO A 109 -12.53 -10.50 -9.87
C PRO A 109 -11.92 -10.94 -11.21
N LEU A 110 -11.50 -10.00 -12.06
CA LEU A 110 -10.78 -10.29 -13.29
C LEU A 110 -9.34 -10.77 -13.04
N TYR A 111 -8.75 -10.37 -11.91
CA TYR A 111 -7.39 -10.72 -11.50
C TYR A 111 -7.37 -11.21 -10.05
N PRO A 112 -8.08 -12.31 -9.73
CA PRO A 112 -8.33 -12.72 -8.34
C PRO A 112 -7.07 -13.17 -7.58
N ASN A 113 -5.96 -13.33 -8.27
CA ASN A 113 -4.64 -13.60 -7.71
C ASN A 113 -3.88 -12.33 -7.27
N LEU A 114 -4.43 -11.15 -7.51
CA LEU A 114 -3.88 -9.87 -7.08
C LEU A 114 -4.71 -9.27 -5.94
N GLY A 115 -4.06 -8.53 -5.06
CA GLY A 115 -4.73 -7.82 -3.98
C GLY A 115 -4.02 -6.53 -3.59
N ALA A 116 -4.79 -5.55 -3.11
CA ALA A 116 -4.28 -4.27 -2.64
C ALA A 116 -4.98 -3.84 -1.34
N SER A 117 -4.23 -3.23 -0.44
CA SER A 117 -4.76 -2.60 0.76
C SER A 117 -4.05 -1.27 0.93
N PRO A 118 -4.54 -0.19 0.30
CA PRO A 118 -3.98 1.14 0.51
C PRO A 118 -4.22 1.60 1.95
N ASP A 119 -3.45 2.58 2.41
CA ASP A 119 -3.64 3.12 3.74
C ASP A 119 -4.91 3.98 3.85
N GLY A 120 -5.51 4.39 2.75
CA GLY A 120 -6.81 5.01 2.70
C GLY A 120 -7.29 5.32 1.29
N LEU A 121 -8.60 5.51 1.18
CA LEU A 121 -9.24 6.07 -0.01
C LEU A 121 -9.47 7.55 0.23
N VAL A 122 -9.20 8.36 -0.77
CA VAL A 122 -9.44 9.80 -0.70
C VAL A 122 -10.43 10.23 -1.77
N SER A 123 -11.21 11.26 -1.46
CA SER A 123 -12.10 11.88 -2.43
C SER A 123 -12.25 13.37 -2.16
N CYS A 124 -12.48 14.14 -3.21
CA CYS A 124 -12.88 15.54 -3.12
C CYS A 124 -13.65 15.96 -4.38
N THR A 125 -14.48 17.00 -4.27
CA THR A 125 -15.29 17.45 -5.41
C THR A 125 -14.48 18.14 -6.51
N CYS A 126 -13.26 18.60 -6.21
CA CYS A 126 -12.41 19.31 -7.16
C CYS A 126 -11.48 18.38 -7.98
N CYS A 127 -11.10 17.21 -7.45
CA CYS A 127 -10.14 16.30 -8.11
C CYS A 127 -10.70 14.88 -8.32
N GLY A 128 -11.83 14.56 -7.69
CA GLY A 128 -12.41 13.21 -7.74
C GLY A 128 -11.79 12.27 -6.71
N ASP A 129 -11.73 11.01 -7.07
CA ASP A 129 -11.30 9.89 -6.23
C ASP A 129 -9.81 9.59 -6.37
N GLY A 130 -9.23 9.02 -5.32
CA GLY A 130 -7.83 8.61 -5.29
C GLY A 130 -7.55 7.66 -4.13
N LEU A 131 -6.30 7.39 -3.87
CA LEU A 131 -5.83 6.64 -2.70
C LEU A 131 -4.61 7.30 -2.07
N ILE A 132 -4.33 6.91 -0.82
CA ILE A 132 -3.09 7.31 -0.14
C ILE A 132 -2.31 6.07 0.31
N GLU A 133 -0.99 6.20 0.26
CA GLU A 133 -0.03 5.29 0.87
C GLU A 133 0.91 6.10 1.76
N ILE A 134 0.95 5.78 3.04
CA ILE A 134 1.71 6.51 4.05
C ILE A 134 3.02 5.78 4.34
N LYS A 135 4.12 6.50 4.34
CA LYS A 135 5.44 5.97 4.69
C LYS A 135 6.08 6.82 5.77
N CYS A 136 6.38 6.20 6.91
CA CYS A 136 7.09 6.80 8.03
C CYS A 136 8.47 6.14 8.18
N PRO A 137 9.48 6.52 7.38
CA PRO A 137 10.76 5.82 7.36
C PRO A 137 11.57 6.08 8.64
N TYR A 138 11.89 5.00 9.34
CA TYR A 138 12.66 5.05 10.58
C TYR A 138 14.07 5.65 10.41
N SER A 139 14.67 5.47 9.24
CA SER A 139 16.01 5.96 8.92
C SER A 139 16.13 7.48 8.93
N ILE A 140 15.02 8.20 8.86
CA ILE A 140 14.98 9.68 8.87
C ILE A 140 14.09 10.23 9.99
N ARG A 141 13.79 9.44 11.01
CA ARG A 141 12.87 9.81 12.11
C ARG A 141 13.24 11.09 12.83
N ASP A 142 14.54 11.40 12.88
CA ASP A 142 15.10 12.58 13.57
C ASP A 142 15.43 13.73 12.60
N SER A 143 14.94 13.66 11.35
CA SER A 143 15.25 14.65 10.32
C SER A 143 14.03 14.97 9.45
N ASN A 144 14.07 16.13 8.78
CA ASN A 144 13.04 16.49 7.82
C ASN A 144 13.13 15.57 6.59
N PRO A 145 12.03 14.94 6.14
CA PRO A 145 11.99 14.12 4.93
C PRO A 145 12.55 14.83 3.68
N ALA A 146 12.34 16.15 3.55
CA ALA A 146 12.89 16.92 2.44
C ALA A 146 14.43 16.87 2.38
N ALA A 147 15.12 16.75 3.51
CA ALA A 147 16.58 16.63 3.56
C ALA A 147 17.11 15.25 3.14
N ALA A 148 16.22 14.27 2.95
CA ALA A 148 16.56 12.93 2.50
C ALA A 148 16.34 12.74 0.99
N VAL A 149 15.65 13.67 0.33
CA VAL A 149 15.38 13.60 -1.11
C VAL A 149 16.70 13.55 -1.89
N GLY A 150 16.81 12.61 -2.81
CA GLY A 150 18.03 12.42 -3.61
C GLY A 150 19.16 11.65 -2.91
N ARG A 151 19.01 11.23 -1.64
CA ARG A 151 19.97 10.29 -1.03
C ARG A 151 19.92 8.93 -1.72
N ALA A 152 21.03 8.25 -1.77
CA ALA A 152 21.09 6.89 -2.31
C ALA A 152 20.06 5.98 -1.61
N ASN A 153 19.32 5.21 -2.39
CA ASN A 153 18.26 4.29 -1.94
C ASN A 153 17.07 4.97 -1.21
N PHE A 154 16.93 6.29 -1.28
CA PHE A 154 15.72 6.94 -0.83
C PHE A 154 14.65 6.92 -1.94
N TYR A 155 13.40 6.79 -1.55
CA TYR A 155 12.30 6.59 -2.52
C TYR A 155 11.83 7.88 -3.21
N LEU A 156 12.29 9.08 -2.74
CA LEU A 156 11.98 10.35 -3.35
C LEU A 156 13.21 10.93 -4.06
N GLU A 157 12.99 11.53 -5.22
CA GLU A 157 14.01 12.18 -6.04
C GLU A 157 13.53 13.55 -6.52
N HIS A 158 14.47 14.44 -6.82
CA HIS A 158 14.17 15.71 -7.48
C HIS A 158 13.98 15.47 -8.98
N SER A 159 12.86 15.92 -9.53
CA SER A 159 12.55 15.80 -10.95
C SER A 159 11.78 17.04 -11.41
N GLU A 160 12.34 17.76 -12.38
CA GLU A 160 11.70 18.92 -13.03
C GLU A 160 11.26 20.03 -12.03
N GLY A 161 12.03 20.22 -10.96
CA GLY A 161 11.74 21.22 -9.92
C GLY A 161 10.83 20.74 -8.80
N ASP A 162 10.25 19.54 -8.93
CA ASP A 162 9.38 18.90 -7.94
C ASP A 162 10.07 17.73 -7.23
N VAL A 163 9.46 17.27 -6.15
CA VAL A 163 9.82 16.03 -5.48
C VAL A 163 8.86 14.93 -5.96
N LYS A 164 9.42 13.90 -6.56
CA LYS A 164 8.66 12.78 -7.13
C LYS A 164 9.10 11.44 -6.52
N LEU A 165 8.18 10.48 -6.54
CA LEU A 165 8.51 9.09 -6.21
C LEU A 165 9.37 8.50 -7.33
N SER A 166 10.53 7.94 -6.96
CA SER A 166 11.41 7.28 -7.92
C SER A 166 10.73 6.09 -8.59
N ARG A 167 10.68 6.10 -9.92
CA ARG A 167 10.01 5.04 -10.71
C ARG A 167 10.71 3.68 -10.63
N THR A 168 11.95 3.65 -10.18
CA THR A 168 12.70 2.40 -9.97
C THR A 168 12.53 1.82 -8.56
N HIS A 169 11.98 2.60 -7.63
CA HIS A 169 11.79 2.15 -6.25
C HIS A 169 10.57 1.22 -6.12
N ALA A 170 10.63 0.25 -5.20
CA ALA A 170 9.56 -0.71 -4.96
C ALA A 170 8.21 -0.06 -4.61
N TYR A 171 8.21 1.10 -3.97
CA TYR A 171 6.99 1.84 -3.65
C TYR A 171 6.25 2.36 -4.89
N TYR A 172 6.95 2.66 -5.99
CA TYR A 172 6.30 3.02 -7.24
C TYR A 172 5.44 1.87 -7.76
N TYR A 173 5.98 0.66 -7.79
CA TYR A 173 5.22 -0.53 -8.20
C TYR A 173 4.06 -0.84 -7.26
N GLN A 174 4.24 -0.61 -5.95
CA GLN A 174 3.17 -0.77 -4.97
C GLN A 174 2.01 0.16 -5.28
N ILE A 175 2.26 1.45 -5.48
CA ILE A 175 1.22 2.45 -5.74
C ILE A 175 0.54 2.18 -7.08
N GLN A 176 1.29 1.88 -8.16
CA GLN A 176 0.69 1.53 -9.45
C GLN A 176 -0.22 0.30 -9.34
N GLY A 177 0.20 -0.71 -8.58
CA GLY A 177 -0.63 -1.88 -8.31
C GLY A 177 -1.88 -1.57 -7.49
N GLN A 178 -1.79 -0.69 -6.51
CA GLN A 178 -2.96 -0.24 -5.74
C GLN A 178 -3.95 0.51 -6.62
N LEU A 179 -3.51 1.48 -7.42
CA LEU A 179 -4.36 2.23 -8.35
C LEU A 179 -5.10 1.28 -9.31
N ALA A 180 -4.37 0.33 -9.91
CA ALA A 180 -4.96 -0.62 -10.86
C ALA A 180 -5.96 -1.61 -10.21
N ILE A 181 -5.68 -2.09 -8.99
CA ILE A 181 -6.55 -3.08 -8.31
C ILE A 181 -7.77 -2.40 -7.69
N CYS A 182 -7.60 -1.19 -7.14
CA CYS A 182 -8.69 -0.42 -6.54
C CYS A 182 -9.53 0.37 -7.55
N ASP A 183 -9.20 0.28 -8.84
CA ASP A 183 -9.83 1.03 -9.94
C ASP A 183 -9.90 2.54 -9.62
N ARG A 184 -8.73 3.11 -9.28
CA ARG A 184 -8.56 4.53 -9.00
C ARG A 184 -7.57 5.15 -9.99
N PRO A 185 -7.80 6.41 -10.40
CA PRO A 185 -6.93 7.11 -11.35
C PRO A 185 -5.56 7.42 -10.79
#